data_ed828537a147ded3f6d26447eac965d8
#
_entry.id   ed828537a147ded3f6d26447eac965d8
#
_cell.length_a   1.000
_cell.length_b   1.000
_cell.length_c   1.000
_cell.angle_alpha   90.00
_cell.angle_beta   90.00
_cell.angle_gamma   90.00
#
_symmetry.space_group_name_H-M   'P 1'
#
loop_
_entity.id
_entity.type
_entity.pdbx_description
1 polymer ?
#
loop_
_entity_poly.entity_id
_entity_poly.type
_entity_poly.pdbx_seq_one_letter_code
_entity_poly.pdbx_strand_id
1 'polypeptide(L)'
;MKNTVLVLMAAACMASCADKKPETNTHLTGNIKGFSNGMLYLQKMNDSVVVTIDSIKVEGQSQFQFDFNLDSPEMVYLVVNRGVTKSIDNELPIFAEPGTINVNTELN
;
A
#
# COMPACT_ATOMS: atom_id res chain seq x y z
N MET A 1 51.81 -18.38 0.28
CA MET A 1 51.36 -18.02 0.92
C MET A 1 50.55 -16.95 0.85
N LYS A 2 50.70 -16.21 0.91
CA LYS A 2 50.14 -15.13 0.78
C LYS A 2 49.02 -14.99 -0.08
N ASN A 3 48.91 -15.58 -0.91
CA ASN A 3 47.94 -15.44 -1.86
C ASN A 3 46.54 -15.72 -1.43
N THR A 4 46.33 -16.25 -0.44
CA THR A 4 45.05 -16.59 -0.10
C THR A 4 44.09 -15.55 0.04
N VAL A 5 44.44 -14.51 0.26
CA VAL A 5 43.61 -13.49 0.43
C VAL A 5 42.59 -13.16 -0.48
N LEU A 6 42.89 -13.07 -1.62
CA LEU A 6 41.96 -12.71 -2.55
C LEU A 6 40.70 -13.32 -2.57
N VAL A 7 40.64 -14.38 -2.30
CA VAL A 7 39.44 -15.00 -2.36
C VAL A 7 38.30 -14.37 -1.74
N LEU A 8 38.41 -13.79 -0.71
CA LEU A 8 37.36 -13.21 -0.09
C LEU A 8 36.56 -12.25 -0.80
N MET A 9 37.04 -11.54 -1.51
CA MET A 9 36.34 -10.62 -2.20
C MET A 9 35.15 -11.09 -2.87
N ALA A 10 35.17 -12.06 -3.45
CA ALA A 10 34.07 -12.54 -4.21
C ALA A 10 32.85 -12.66 -3.40
N ALA A 11 32.93 -13.02 -2.28
CA ALA A 11 31.80 -13.25 -1.51
C ALA A 11 30.90 -12.06 -1.33
N ALA A 12 31.45 -10.98 -1.24
CA ALA A 12 30.64 -9.85 -0.98
C ALA A 12 29.64 -9.53 -2.02
N CYS A 13 29.89 -9.80 -3.17
CA CYS A 13 28.99 -9.45 -4.20
C CYS A 13 27.69 -10.08 -4.17
N MET A 14 27.62 -11.22 -3.76
CA MET A 14 26.41 -11.87 -3.79
C MET A 14 25.36 -11.28 -2.99
N ALA A 15 25.60 -10.89 -1.89
CA ALA A 15 24.61 -10.38 -1.05
C ALA A 15 23.75 -9.31 -1.64
N SER A 16 24.26 -8.51 -2.44
CA SER A 16 23.46 -7.43 -2.90
C SER A 16 22.40 -7.76 -3.90
N CYS A 17 22.42 -8.87 -4.46
CA CYS A 17 21.45 -9.16 -5.45
C CYS A 17 20.21 -9.82 -4.98
N ALA A 18 20.18 -10.20 -3.83
CA ALA A 18 19.10 -10.99 -3.39
C ALA A 18 17.78 -10.32 -3.15
N ASP A 19 17.75 -9.17 -2.73
CA ASP A 19 16.52 -8.58 -2.40
C ASP A 19 15.92 -7.66 -3.36
N LYS A 20 15.26 -8.17 -4.32
CA LYS A 20 14.62 -7.35 -5.24
C LYS A 20 13.19 -7.36 -5.01
N LYS A 21 12.60 -6.30 -4.56
CA LYS A 21 11.18 -6.24 -4.39
C LYS A 21 10.56 -5.73 -5.65
N PRO A 22 9.37 -6.12 -5.98
CA PRO A 22 8.67 -5.63 -7.16
C PRO A 22 8.51 -4.13 -6.98
N GLU A 23 8.72 -3.40 -8.01
CA GLU A 23 8.58 -1.98 -7.94
C GLU A 23 7.16 -1.58 -8.17
N THR A 24 6.63 -0.70 -7.37
CA THR A 24 5.29 -0.19 -7.54
C THR A 24 5.40 1.25 -8.03
N ASN A 25 4.44 1.68 -8.82
CA ASN A 25 4.49 3.01 -9.38
C ASN A 25 3.55 4.00 -8.68
N THR A 26 2.79 3.54 -7.71
CA THR A 26 1.82 4.41 -7.05
C THR A 26 1.89 4.22 -5.55
N HIS A 27 1.93 5.32 -4.83
CA HIS A 27 2.02 5.28 -3.38
C HIS A 27 0.91 6.15 -2.82
N LEU A 28 -0.02 5.53 -2.13
CA LEU A 28 -1.14 6.24 -1.53
C LEU A 28 -0.92 6.27 -0.03
N THR A 29 -0.73 7.45 0.50
CA THR A 29 -0.50 7.59 1.93
C THR A 29 -1.56 8.48 2.50
N GLY A 30 -1.82 8.39 3.76
CA GLY A 30 -2.80 9.27 4.34
C GLY A 30 -3.07 9.05 5.80
N ASN A 31 -4.09 9.75 6.24
CA ASN A 31 -4.47 9.75 7.63
C ASN A 31 -5.98 9.82 7.68
N ILE A 32 -6.62 8.91 8.41
CA ILE A 32 -8.05 8.92 8.58
C ILE A 32 -8.34 9.18 10.05
N LYS A 33 -8.71 10.42 10.35
CA LYS A 33 -8.96 10.78 11.71
C LYS A 33 -10.23 10.14 12.18
N GLY A 34 -10.25 9.60 13.35
CA GLY A 34 -11.43 8.92 13.87
C GLY A 34 -11.46 7.42 13.58
N PHE A 35 -10.47 6.91 12.86
CA PHE A 35 -10.41 5.49 12.57
C PHE A 35 -9.11 4.95 13.15
N SER A 36 -9.19 4.19 14.21
CA SER A 36 -8.01 3.66 14.85
C SER A 36 -8.01 2.14 15.02
N ASN A 37 -9.11 1.49 14.71
CA ASN A 37 -9.15 0.03 14.77
C ASN A 37 -10.05 -0.53 13.72
N GLY A 38 -9.58 -1.49 13.00
CA GLY A 38 -10.38 -2.16 11.97
C GLY A 38 -9.54 -2.48 10.76
N MET A 39 -10.19 -2.69 9.64
CA MET A 39 -9.49 -3.00 8.39
C MET A 39 -9.71 -1.88 7.40
N LEU A 40 -8.68 -1.58 6.64
CA LEU A 40 -8.75 -0.60 5.59
C LEU A 40 -8.45 -1.33 4.29
N TYR A 41 -9.36 -1.24 3.33
CA TYR A 41 -9.18 -1.91 2.06
C TYR A 41 -9.00 -0.91 0.94
N LEU A 42 -8.15 -1.23 -0.01
CA LEU A 42 -8.00 -0.44 -1.22
C LEU A 42 -8.61 -1.28 -2.33
N GLN A 43 -9.65 -0.78 -2.96
CA GLN A 43 -10.40 -1.52 -3.95
C GLN A 43 -10.55 -0.77 -5.26
N LYS A 44 -10.86 -1.47 -6.31
CA LYS A 44 -11.19 -0.84 -7.58
C LYS A 44 -12.28 -1.64 -8.27
N MET A 45 -12.90 -1.05 -9.28
CA MET A 45 -13.92 -1.73 -10.04
C MET A 45 -13.31 -2.21 -11.31
N ASN A 46 -13.55 -3.46 -11.66
CA ASN A 46 -13.06 -4.03 -12.88
C ASN A 46 -14.24 -4.72 -13.54
N ASP A 47 -14.78 -4.12 -14.60
CA ASP A 47 -15.94 -4.66 -15.29
C ASP A 47 -17.09 -4.96 -14.37
N SER A 48 -17.46 -4.02 -13.54
CA SER A 48 -18.55 -4.15 -12.60
C SER A 48 -18.29 -5.09 -11.44
N VAL A 49 -17.06 -5.54 -11.29
CA VAL A 49 -16.70 -6.41 -10.18
C VAL A 49 -15.74 -5.64 -9.29
N VAL A 50 -15.96 -5.69 -8.00
CA VAL A 50 -15.08 -5.03 -7.06
C VAL A 50 -13.88 -5.93 -6.77
N VAL A 51 -12.70 -5.38 -6.94
CA VAL A 51 -11.46 -6.13 -6.69
C VAL A 51 -10.71 -5.44 -5.58
N THR A 52 -10.26 -6.18 -4.60
CA THR A 52 -9.46 -5.63 -3.51
C THR A 52 -8.00 -5.68 -3.94
N ILE A 53 -7.37 -4.51 -4.02
CA ILE A 53 -5.98 -4.43 -4.39
C ILE A 53 -5.10 -4.77 -3.20
N ASP A 54 -5.45 -4.31 -2.02
CA ASP A 54 -4.64 -4.55 -0.83
C ASP A 54 -5.46 -4.22 0.41
N SER A 55 -4.98 -4.62 1.56
CA SER A 55 -5.66 -4.31 2.82
C SER A 55 -4.65 -4.11 3.92
N ILE A 56 -5.02 -3.34 4.92
CA ILE A 56 -4.17 -3.06 6.06
C ILE A 56 -5.00 -3.19 7.31
N LYS A 57 -4.44 -3.81 8.34
CA LYS A 57 -5.10 -3.88 9.62
C LYS A 57 -4.65 -2.65 10.40
N VAL A 58 -5.59 -1.87 10.88
CA VAL A 58 -5.29 -0.66 11.61
C VAL A 58 -5.47 -0.93 13.10
N GLU A 59 -4.41 -0.72 13.85
CA GLU A 59 -4.46 -0.95 15.28
C GLU A 59 -3.77 0.21 15.97
N GLY A 60 -4.53 1.19 16.36
CA GLY A 60 -4.00 2.30 17.12
C GLY A 60 -3.38 3.43 16.33
N GLN A 61 -3.14 3.26 15.06
CA GLN A 61 -2.60 4.34 14.26
C GLN A 61 -3.65 4.82 13.27
N SER A 62 -3.60 6.07 12.89
CA SER A 62 -4.53 6.57 11.90
C SER A 62 -3.87 6.78 10.55
N GLN A 63 -2.58 6.54 10.47
CA GLN A 63 -1.85 6.73 9.22
C GLN A 63 -1.74 5.42 8.47
N PHE A 64 -1.74 5.49 7.16
CA PHE A 64 -1.66 4.30 6.34
C PHE A 64 -0.85 4.55 5.09
N GLN A 65 -0.40 3.49 4.45
CA GLN A 65 0.28 3.58 3.17
C GLN A 65 -0.01 2.33 2.35
N PHE A 66 -0.38 2.52 1.09
CA PHE A 66 -0.54 1.43 0.15
C PHE A 66 0.40 1.70 -1.01
N ASP A 67 1.10 0.67 -1.47
CA ASP A 67 1.96 0.77 -2.64
C ASP A 67 1.42 -0.22 -3.66
N PHE A 68 1.14 0.25 -4.85
CA PHE A 68 0.54 -0.60 -5.85
C PHE A 68 0.86 -0.09 -7.26
N ASN A 69 0.41 -0.81 -8.26
CA ASN A 69 0.69 -0.45 -9.63
C ASN A 69 -0.57 -0.06 -10.37
N LEU A 70 -0.47 1.00 -11.15
CA LEU A 70 -1.55 1.44 -12.02
C LEU A 70 -1.00 1.47 -13.42
N ASP A 71 -1.79 0.94 -14.38
CA ASP A 71 -1.40 0.99 -15.77
C ASP A 71 -1.83 2.32 -16.34
N SER A 72 -2.84 2.92 -15.80
CA SER A 72 -3.33 4.22 -16.24
C SER A 72 -4.10 4.83 -15.09
N PRO A 73 -4.40 6.11 -15.14
CA PRO A 73 -5.17 6.73 -14.07
C PRO A 73 -6.54 6.09 -13.98
N GLU A 74 -7.00 5.82 -12.78
CA GLU A 74 -8.31 5.21 -12.58
C GLU A 74 -8.84 5.49 -11.19
N MET A 75 -10.12 5.23 -10.98
CA MET A 75 -10.70 5.43 -9.68
C MET A 75 -10.40 4.25 -8.78
N VAL A 76 -10.01 4.54 -7.56
CA VAL A 76 -9.85 3.50 -6.55
C VAL A 76 -10.66 3.94 -5.35
N TYR A 77 -10.94 3.04 -4.46
CA TYR A 77 -11.78 3.31 -3.31
C TYR A 77 -11.14 2.84 -2.02
N LEU A 78 -11.12 3.72 -1.03
CA LEU A 78 -10.67 3.32 0.28
C LEU A 78 -11.92 2.94 1.05
N VAL A 79 -11.95 1.75 1.58
CA VAL A 79 -13.11 1.24 2.29
C VAL A 79 -12.69 0.93 3.73
N VAL A 80 -13.40 1.52 4.67
CA VAL A 80 -13.10 1.34 6.08
C VAL A 80 -14.08 0.35 6.68
N ASN A 81 -13.58 -0.66 7.35
CA ASN A 81 -14.43 -1.62 8.02
C ASN A 81 -14.12 -1.59 9.50
N ARG A 82 -15.01 -1.02 10.28
CA ARG A 82 -14.84 -0.94 11.72
C ARG A 82 -15.56 -2.07 12.44
N GLY A 83 -16.18 -2.95 11.67
CA GLY A 83 -16.85 -4.09 12.26
C GLY A 83 -18.20 -3.78 12.88
N VAL A 84 -18.67 -2.56 12.77
CA VAL A 84 -19.93 -2.24 13.40
C VAL A 84 -21.08 -1.98 12.49
N THR A 85 -20.85 -1.61 11.27
CA THR A 85 -21.98 -1.30 10.42
C THR A 85 -21.61 -1.39 8.96
N LYS A 86 -22.59 -1.42 8.10
CA LYS A 86 -22.34 -1.50 6.68
C LYS A 86 -22.65 -0.18 6.05
N SER A 87 -22.32 0.89 6.66
CA SER A 87 -22.63 2.18 6.15
C SER A 87 -21.84 2.51 4.90
N ILE A 88 -22.43 3.17 3.96
CA ILE A 88 -21.73 3.54 2.77
C ILE A 88 -20.82 4.72 3.08
N ASP A 89 -20.92 5.31 4.22
CA ASP A 89 -20.06 6.42 4.56
C ASP A 89 -18.64 5.95 4.81
N ASN A 90 -18.42 4.66 4.77
CA ASN A 90 -17.11 4.13 5.02
C ASN A 90 -16.30 4.01 3.72
N GLU A 91 -16.80 4.56 2.63
CA GLU A 91 -16.08 4.47 1.38
C GLU A 91 -15.65 5.82 0.87
N LEU A 92 -14.42 5.95 0.44
CA LEU A 92 -13.90 7.19 -0.11
C LEU A 92 -13.35 6.96 -1.51
N PRO A 93 -13.95 7.53 -2.53
CA PRO A 93 -13.43 7.36 -3.88
C PRO A 93 -12.26 8.30 -4.12
N ILE A 94 -11.25 7.83 -4.82
CA ILE A 94 -10.06 8.60 -5.13
C ILE A 94 -9.69 8.38 -6.57
N PHE A 95 -9.43 9.45 -7.31
CA PHE A 95 -8.96 9.31 -8.67
C PHE A 95 -7.43 9.18 -8.57
N ALA A 96 -6.91 8.04 -8.87
CA ALA A 96 -5.49 7.73 -8.67
C ALA A 96 -4.70 7.79 -9.96
N GLU A 97 -3.50 8.35 -9.88
CA GLU A 97 -2.59 8.39 -10.99
C GLU A 97 -1.24 7.91 -10.47
N PRO A 98 -0.38 7.38 -11.30
CA PRO A 98 0.94 6.96 -10.83
C PRO A 98 1.65 8.11 -10.13
N GLY A 99 2.31 7.81 -9.06
CA GLY A 99 3.02 8.81 -8.26
C GLY A 99 2.60 8.71 -6.80
N THR A 100 2.77 9.77 -6.08
CA THR A 100 2.44 9.80 -4.66
C THR A 100 1.15 10.58 -4.44
N ILE A 101 0.22 9.99 -3.75
CA ILE A 101 -1.07 10.58 -3.44
C ILE A 101 -1.20 10.67 -1.94
N ASN A 102 -1.58 11.83 -1.44
CA ASN A 102 -1.73 12.01 0.00
C ASN A 102 -3.18 12.35 0.31
N VAL A 103 -3.78 11.60 1.22
CA VAL A 103 -5.18 11.75 1.57
C VAL A 103 -5.32 12.02 3.05
N ASN A 104 -6.01 13.09 3.40
CA ASN A 104 -6.29 13.36 4.80
C ASN A 104 -7.80 13.51 4.93
N THR A 105 -8.40 12.70 5.73
CA THR A 105 -9.84 12.72 5.88
C THR A 105 -10.22 12.33 7.31
N GLU A 106 -11.47 12.36 7.61
CA GLU A 106 -11.89 11.95 8.93
C GLU A 106 -13.23 11.25 8.86
N LEU A 107 -13.47 10.37 9.81
CA LEU A 107 -14.71 9.66 9.91
C LEU A 107 -15.55 10.30 10.99
N ASN A 108 -16.83 10.33 10.79
CA ASN A 108 -17.75 10.87 11.77
C ASN A 108 -18.35 9.79 12.65
#